data_6816cdaccea117fec02e71ccb40157c0
#
_entry.id   6816cdaccea117fec02e71ccb40157c0
#
_cell.length_a   1.000
_cell.length_b   1.000
_cell.length_c   1.000
_cell.angle_alpha   90.00
_cell.angle_beta   90.00
_cell.angle_gamma   90.00
#
_symmetry.space_group_name_H-M   'P 1'
#
loop_
_entity.id
_entity.type
_entity.pdbx_description
1 polymer ?
#
loop_
_entity_poly.entity_id
_entity_poly.type
_entity_poly.pdbx_seq_one_letter_code
_entity_poly.pdbx_strand_id
1 'polypeptide(L)'
;GGFASRIDDERGQTAAFAFIGPNAITAGSVDFGDAARLQPLVAHEFAHTVINPLTASHTSQVAATAENFGPLRDAMRREGYSTWDQVINESIIRAITSRLTAADRG
;
A
#
# COMPACT_ATOMS: atom_id res chain seq x y z
N GLY A 1 -4.65 -9.87 -3.00
CA GLY A 1 -4.05 -8.80 -2.24
C GLY A 1 -2.65 -9.12 -1.75
N GLY A 2 -2.14 -8.22 -0.97
CA GLY A 2 -0.82 -8.36 -0.40
C GLY A 2 -0.63 -7.42 0.78
N PHE A 3 0.54 -7.46 1.37
CA PHE A 3 0.94 -6.53 2.41
C PHE A 3 2.45 -6.34 2.41
N ALA A 4 2.92 -5.28 3.09
CA ALA A 4 4.33 -4.97 3.20
C ALA A 4 4.77 -4.95 4.66
N SER A 5 6.04 -5.19 4.89
CA SER A 5 6.65 -5.15 6.22
C SER A 5 8.08 -4.63 6.12
N ARG A 6 8.55 -4.01 7.21
CA ARG A 6 9.94 -3.57 7.37
C ARG A 6 10.53 -4.26 8.59
N ILE A 7 11.76 -4.71 8.46
CA ILE A 7 12.50 -5.34 9.55
C ILE A 7 13.84 -4.64 9.66
N ASP A 8 14.17 -4.12 10.86
CA ASP A 8 15.47 -3.54 11.15
C ASP A 8 16.36 -4.61 11.78
N ASP A 9 17.60 -4.71 11.30
CA ASP A 9 18.56 -5.66 11.84
C ASP A 9 19.41 -5.00 12.95
N GLU A 10 20.27 -5.81 13.60
CA GLU A 10 21.15 -5.34 14.68
C GLU A 10 22.20 -4.32 14.23
N ARG A 11 22.45 -4.24 12.91
CA ARG A 11 23.44 -3.31 12.32
C ARG A 11 22.81 -1.99 11.90
N GLY A 12 21.52 -1.78 12.19
CA GLY A 12 20.81 -0.58 11.78
C GLY A 12 20.38 -0.59 10.32
N GLN A 13 20.47 -1.73 9.63
CA GLN A 13 19.97 -1.87 8.27
C GLN A 13 18.49 -2.24 8.28
N THR A 14 17.75 -1.70 7.34
CA THR A 14 16.32 -1.99 7.19
C THR A 14 16.11 -2.83 5.94
N ALA A 15 15.39 -3.95 6.09
CA ALA A 15 14.91 -4.75 4.97
C ALA A 15 13.41 -4.52 4.78
N ALA A 16 12.99 -4.31 3.54
CA ALA A 16 11.59 -4.18 3.18
C ALA A 16 11.12 -5.45 2.46
N PHE A 17 9.93 -5.92 2.83
CA PHE A 17 9.35 -7.15 2.28
C PHE A 17 7.96 -6.84 1.75
N ALA A 18 7.63 -7.40 0.58
CA ALA A 18 6.27 -7.41 0.07
C ALA A 18 5.78 -8.85 0.01
N PHE A 19 4.57 -9.08 0.49
CA PHE A 19 3.92 -10.38 0.50
C PHE A 19 2.72 -10.31 -0.43
N ILE A 20 2.73 -11.14 -1.47
CA ILE A 20 1.72 -11.11 -2.52
C ILE A 20 0.91 -12.40 -2.44
N GLY A 21 -0.40 -12.26 -2.28
CA GLY A 21 -1.32 -13.38 -2.31
C GLY A 21 -1.62 -13.85 -3.73
N PRO A 22 -2.08 -15.10 -3.89
CA PRO A 22 -2.41 -15.63 -5.20
C PRO A 22 -3.63 -14.95 -5.82
N ASN A 23 -3.67 -14.96 -7.15
CA ASN A 23 -4.82 -14.50 -7.92
C ASN A 23 -5.97 -15.52 -7.85
N ALA A 24 -5.61 -16.80 -7.96
CA ALA A 24 -6.58 -17.91 -7.89
C ALA A 24 -5.93 -19.15 -7.30
N ILE A 25 -6.72 -19.95 -6.60
CA ILE A 25 -6.31 -21.27 -6.10
C ILE A 25 -7.32 -22.27 -6.66
N THR A 26 -6.80 -23.20 -7.46
CA THR A 26 -7.59 -24.32 -7.99
C THR A 26 -6.98 -25.64 -7.48
N ALA A 27 -7.71 -26.75 -7.61
CA ALA A 27 -7.27 -28.03 -7.08
C ALA A 27 -5.84 -28.38 -7.53
N GLY A 28 -4.89 -28.37 -6.59
CA GLY A 28 -3.49 -28.71 -6.82
C GLY A 28 -2.66 -27.62 -7.50
N SER A 29 -3.18 -26.40 -7.67
CA SER A 29 -2.46 -25.33 -8.36
C SER A 29 -2.75 -23.96 -7.71
N VAL A 30 -1.69 -23.13 -7.63
CA VAL A 30 -1.77 -21.75 -7.18
C VAL A 30 -1.34 -20.85 -8.34
N ASP A 31 -2.19 -19.90 -8.71
CA ASP A 31 -1.95 -18.96 -9.80
C ASP A 31 -1.71 -17.56 -9.23
N PHE A 32 -0.54 -17.00 -9.47
CA PHE A 32 -0.22 -15.61 -9.07
C PHE A 32 -0.54 -14.58 -10.15
N GLY A 33 -0.97 -15.02 -11.32
CA GLY A 33 -1.23 -14.13 -12.45
C GLY A 33 0.03 -13.83 -13.25
N ASP A 34 -0.10 -12.93 -14.20
CA ASP A 34 0.98 -12.51 -15.08
C ASP A 34 1.66 -11.21 -14.60
N ALA A 35 2.63 -10.74 -15.37
CA ALA A 35 3.36 -9.50 -15.05
C ALA A 35 2.44 -8.28 -15.02
N ALA A 36 1.40 -8.25 -15.84
CA ALA A 36 0.46 -7.13 -15.86
C ALA A 36 -0.32 -7.02 -14.53
N ARG A 37 -0.56 -8.15 -13.86
CA ARG A 37 -1.13 -8.15 -12.50
C ARG A 37 -0.08 -7.87 -11.44
N LEU A 38 1.08 -8.51 -11.53
CA LEU A 38 2.05 -8.52 -10.45
C LEU A 38 2.83 -7.21 -10.32
N GLN A 39 3.20 -6.58 -11.43
CA GLN A 39 4.01 -5.35 -11.41
C GLN A 39 3.35 -4.22 -10.62
N PRO A 40 2.10 -3.82 -10.89
CA PRO A 40 1.47 -2.76 -10.11
C PRO A 40 1.22 -3.16 -8.66
N LEU A 41 0.93 -4.43 -8.38
CA LEU A 41 0.71 -4.92 -7.03
C LEU A 41 2.00 -4.88 -6.20
N VAL A 42 3.11 -5.33 -6.77
CA VAL A 42 4.43 -5.27 -6.13
C VAL A 42 4.83 -3.82 -5.87
N ALA A 43 4.66 -2.92 -6.86
CA ALA A 43 4.95 -1.50 -6.70
C ALA A 43 4.10 -0.87 -5.58
N HIS A 44 2.81 -1.22 -5.51
CA HIS A 44 1.90 -0.77 -4.46
C HIS A 44 2.40 -1.18 -3.07
N GLU A 45 2.71 -2.47 -2.89
CA GLU A 45 3.11 -3.00 -1.60
C GLU A 45 4.47 -2.45 -1.14
N PHE A 46 5.46 -2.34 -2.04
CA PHE A 46 6.74 -1.72 -1.69
C PHE A 46 6.61 -0.22 -1.41
N ALA A 47 5.68 0.48 -2.07
CA ALA A 47 5.44 1.88 -1.78
C ALA A 47 5.02 2.12 -0.33
N HIS A 48 4.31 1.18 0.29
CA HIS A 48 3.98 1.24 1.72
C HIS A 48 5.21 1.35 2.61
N THR A 49 6.31 0.70 2.26
CA THR A 49 7.55 0.72 3.06
C THR A 49 8.23 2.08 3.08
N VAL A 50 7.93 2.93 2.09
CA VAL A 50 8.45 4.31 2.00
C VAL A 50 7.42 5.31 2.54
N ILE A 51 6.17 5.19 2.12
CA ILE A 51 5.13 6.17 2.41
C ILE A 51 4.63 6.07 3.86
N ASN A 52 4.44 4.87 4.40
CA ASN A 52 3.93 4.73 5.76
C ASN A 52 4.85 5.41 6.81
N PRO A 53 6.18 5.21 6.79
CA PRO A 53 7.07 5.94 7.70
C PRO A 53 7.08 7.44 7.45
N LEU A 54 6.96 7.87 6.21
CA LEU A 54 6.93 9.28 5.85
C LEU A 54 5.68 9.96 6.41
N THR A 55 4.52 9.35 6.26
CA THR A 55 3.27 9.83 6.84
C THR A 55 3.36 9.88 8.37
N ALA A 56 3.93 8.85 8.99
CA ALA A 56 4.12 8.79 10.43
C ALA A 56 5.04 9.91 10.94
N SER A 57 6.00 10.38 10.12
CA SER A 57 6.88 11.49 10.47
C SER A 57 6.21 12.88 10.33
N HIS A 58 5.01 12.94 9.73
CA HIS A 58 4.25 14.18 9.49
C HIS A 58 2.92 14.16 10.24
N THR A 59 2.92 13.66 11.47
CA THR A 59 1.71 13.43 12.28
C THR A 59 0.83 14.68 12.42
N SER A 60 1.45 15.85 12.61
CA SER A 60 0.69 17.10 12.79
C SER A 60 -0.08 17.49 11.54
N GLN A 61 0.53 17.37 10.36
CA GLN A 61 -0.10 17.68 9.09
C GLN A 61 -1.24 16.69 8.78
N VAL A 62 -1.03 15.42 9.07
CA VAL A 62 -2.05 14.38 8.91
C VAL A 62 -3.23 14.66 9.83
N ALA A 63 -2.98 14.94 11.10
CA ALA A 63 -4.02 15.26 12.08
C ALA A 63 -4.83 16.51 11.70
N ALA A 64 -4.19 17.50 11.08
CA ALA A 64 -4.86 18.73 10.65
C ALA A 64 -5.94 18.51 9.59
N THR A 65 -5.86 17.39 8.85
CA THR A 65 -6.84 17.04 7.80
C THR A 65 -7.81 15.94 8.22
N ALA A 66 -7.72 15.46 9.46
CA ALA A 66 -8.48 14.29 9.94
C ALA A 66 -10.01 14.53 9.94
N GLU A 67 -10.47 15.77 9.95
CA GLU A 67 -11.89 16.10 9.85
C GLU A 67 -12.53 15.60 8.56
N ASN A 68 -11.74 15.44 7.49
CA ASN A 68 -12.22 14.92 6.21
C ASN A 68 -12.61 13.45 6.28
N PHE A 69 -12.17 12.73 7.30
CA PHE A 69 -12.48 11.32 7.47
C PHE A 69 -13.93 11.07 7.87
N GLY A 70 -14.54 11.97 8.65
CA GLY A 70 -15.89 11.79 9.14
C GLY A 70 -16.90 11.38 8.06
N PRO A 71 -17.07 12.16 6.98
CA PRO A 71 -18.00 11.83 5.90
C PRO A 71 -17.63 10.58 5.12
N LEU A 72 -16.35 10.16 5.13
CA LEU A 72 -15.83 9.05 4.35
C LEU A 72 -15.69 7.75 5.15
N ARG A 73 -15.87 7.82 6.46
CA ARG A 73 -15.52 6.74 7.39
C ARG A 73 -16.16 5.40 7.02
N ASP A 74 -17.46 5.40 6.77
CA ASP A 74 -18.17 4.15 6.48
C ASP A 74 -17.76 3.54 5.14
N ALA A 75 -17.58 4.39 4.12
CA ALA A 75 -17.11 3.94 2.82
C ALA A 75 -15.69 3.36 2.91
N MET A 76 -14.80 4.02 3.67
CA MET A 76 -13.41 3.58 3.82
C MET A 76 -13.31 2.29 4.63
N ARG A 77 -14.17 2.10 5.65
CA ARG A 77 -14.25 0.82 6.38
C ARG A 77 -14.63 -0.33 5.47
N ARG A 78 -15.55 -0.12 4.55
CA ARG A 78 -15.94 -1.15 3.56
C ARG A 78 -14.78 -1.52 2.65
N GLU A 79 -13.86 -0.58 2.40
CA GLU A 79 -12.63 -0.83 1.63
C GLU A 79 -11.50 -1.42 2.49
N GLY A 80 -11.70 -1.58 3.80
CA GLY A 80 -10.70 -2.11 4.71
C GLY A 80 -9.86 -1.07 5.42
N TYR A 81 -10.18 0.22 5.31
CA TYR A 81 -9.42 1.32 5.92
C TYR A 81 -10.18 1.88 7.12
N SER A 82 -9.65 1.64 8.32
CA SER A 82 -10.31 2.02 9.57
C SER A 82 -9.74 3.27 10.21
N THR A 83 -8.60 3.81 9.73
CA THR A 83 -7.96 5.00 10.27
C THR A 83 -7.69 6.02 9.17
N TRP A 84 -7.59 7.31 9.54
CA TRP A 84 -7.25 8.38 8.60
C TRP A 84 -5.86 8.20 8.01
N ASP A 85 -4.90 7.75 8.82
CA ASP A 85 -3.54 7.46 8.36
C ASP A 85 -3.53 6.42 7.23
N GLN A 86 -4.33 5.37 7.36
CA GLN A 86 -4.46 4.36 6.30
C GLN A 86 -5.04 4.96 5.02
N VAL A 87 -6.06 5.82 5.14
CA VAL A 87 -6.66 6.49 3.98
C VAL A 87 -5.64 7.37 3.27
N ILE A 88 -4.84 8.14 4.02
CA ILE A 88 -3.78 8.99 3.46
C ILE A 88 -2.73 8.14 2.76
N ASN A 89 -2.21 7.11 3.41
CA ASN A 89 -1.19 6.23 2.85
C ASN A 89 -1.67 5.61 1.53
N GLU A 90 -2.86 5.03 1.52
CA GLU A 90 -3.42 4.40 0.32
C GLU A 90 -3.66 5.41 -0.80
N SER A 91 -4.14 6.60 -0.47
CA SER A 91 -4.39 7.65 -1.47
C SER A 91 -3.09 8.10 -2.16
N ILE A 92 -2.04 8.32 -1.38
CA ILE A 92 -0.72 8.71 -1.90
C ILE A 92 -0.14 7.58 -2.76
N ILE A 93 -0.20 6.35 -2.27
CA ILE A 93 0.35 5.18 -2.95
C ILE A 93 -0.37 4.95 -4.28
N ARG A 94 -1.69 5.04 -4.31
CA ARG A 94 -2.48 4.91 -5.54
C ARG A 94 -2.14 5.99 -6.56
N ALA A 95 -1.94 7.22 -6.12
CA ALA A 95 -1.53 8.30 -6.99
C ALA A 95 -0.15 8.04 -7.61
N ILE A 96 0.82 7.59 -6.80
CA ILE A 96 2.17 7.29 -7.26
C ILE A 96 2.15 6.11 -8.24
N THR A 97 1.50 5.02 -7.90
CA THR A 97 1.47 3.81 -8.73
C THR A 97 0.74 4.04 -10.05
N SER A 98 -0.31 4.85 -10.06
CA SER A 98 -1.00 5.25 -11.28
C SER A 98 -0.07 6.02 -12.21
N ARG A 99 0.75 6.93 -11.67
CA ARG A 99 1.74 7.69 -12.42
C ARG A 99 2.83 6.81 -13.01
N LEU A 100 3.35 5.88 -12.20
CA LEU A 100 4.38 4.93 -12.66
C LEU A 100 3.84 4.03 -13.78
N THR A 101 2.64 3.51 -13.64
CA THR A 101 2.00 2.68 -14.65
C THR A 101 1.78 3.44 -15.95
N ALA A 102 1.35 4.70 -15.89
CA ALA A 102 1.16 5.54 -17.06
C ALA A 102 2.49 5.83 -17.77
N ALA A 103 3.58 6.05 -17.01
CA ALA A 103 4.90 6.27 -17.57
C ALA A 103 5.42 5.03 -18.32
N ASP A 104 5.20 3.83 -17.78
CA ASP A 104 5.58 2.56 -18.40
C ASP A 104 4.83 2.29 -19.71
N ARG A 105 3.61 2.82 -19.84
CA ARG A 105 2.79 2.67 -21.04
C ARG A 105 3.07 3.74 -22.10
N GLY A 106 3.72 4.79 -21.70
CA GLY A 106 3.97 5.99 -22.48
C GLY A 106 4.91 5.82 -23.59
#